data_8a54cadb01ef9c8b7a70ecf1d83adc92
#
_entry.id   8a54cadb01ef9c8b7a70ecf1d83adc92
#
_cell.length_a   1.000
_cell.length_b   1.000
_cell.length_c   1.000
_cell.angle_alpha   90.00
_cell.angle_beta   90.00
_cell.angle_gamma   90.00
#
_symmetry.space_group_name_H-M   'P 1'
#
loop_
_entity.id
_entity.type
_entity.pdbx_description
1 polymer ?
#
loop_
_entity_poly.entity_id
_entity_poly.type
_entity_poly.pdbx_seq_one_letter_code
_entity_poly.pdbx_strand_id
1 'polypeptide(L)'
;FSSLHAQAFGGNRQDYIEKVNAIPGVGAVKVYRAWNSDIAPASLLPPEGTDAWLETLPGIPEEIKNWLDTMYLAASQSKLTVGGTVKLVILDSTLSKPSSTLVELVQTTIDPTQNAGEGLGLAPIGHVVKVYGADEEVINLDFAVYCRRGLAWEDVCDAAAGAVKDYFRELTQSWA
;
A
#
# COMPACT_ATOMS: atom_id res chain seq x y z
N PHE A 1 -32.95 -3.26 -16.83
CA PHE A 1 -33.05 -2.82 -15.40
C PHE A 1 -31.79 -3.07 -14.57
N SER A 2 -30.73 -3.68 -15.13
CA SER A 2 -29.48 -3.96 -14.41
C SER A 2 -28.45 -2.81 -14.41
N SER A 3 -28.71 -1.70 -15.10
CA SER A 3 -27.77 -0.58 -15.18
C SER A 3 -27.86 0.44 -14.04
N LEU A 4 -28.85 0.32 -13.16
CA LEU A 4 -29.07 1.25 -12.05
C LEU A 4 -28.22 0.93 -10.80
N HIS A 5 -27.45 -0.15 -10.82
CA HIS A 5 -26.63 -0.57 -9.67
C HIS A 5 -25.13 -0.48 -9.92
N ALA A 6 -24.68 0.12 -11.03
CA ALA A 6 -23.28 0.51 -11.17
C ALA A 6 -23.06 1.70 -10.21
N GLN A 7 -22.63 1.40 -8.99
CA GLN A 7 -22.23 2.46 -8.06
C GLN A 7 -21.13 3.29 -8.73
N ALA A 8 -21.38 4.58 -8.84
CA ALA A 8 -20.37 5.52 -9.32
C ALA A 8 -19.14 5.40 -8.40
N PHE A 9 -17.95 5.40 -8.98
CA PHE A 9 -16.72 5.37 -8.20
C PHE A 9 -16.61 6.67 -7.41
N GLY A 10 -16.85 6.61 -6.09
CA GLY A 10 -16.84 7.78 -5.21
C GLY A 10 -15.45 8.16 -4.73
N GLY A 11 -14.45 7.30 -4.94
CA GLY A 11 -13.06 7.53 -4.54
C GLY A 11 -12.77 7.31 -3.06
N ASN A 12 -13.66 6.67 -2.32
CA ASN A 12 -13.41 6.25 -0.95
C ASN A 12 -12.62 4.91 -0.92
N ARG A 13 -12.16 4.53 0.28
CA ARG A 13 -11.35 3.31 0.46
C ARG A 13 -12.09 2.06 -0.03
N GLN A 14 -13.38 1.93 0.26
CA GLN A 14 -14.18 0.78 -0.09
C GLN A 14 -14.34 0.64 -1.60
N ASP A 15 -14.53 1.74 -2.31
CA ASP A 15 -14.63 1.74 -3.77
C ASP A 15 -13.34 1.23 -4.42
N TYR A 16 -12.17 1.63 -3.90
CA TYR A 16 -10.89 1.11 -4.37
C TYR A 16 -10.78 -0.40 -4.12
N ILE A 17 -11.15 -0.88 -2.93
CA ILE A 17 -11.13 -2.31 -2.60
C ILE A 17 -12.01 -3.10 -3.58
N GLU A 18 -13.24 -2.67 -3.78
CA GLU A 18 -14.20 -3.35 -4.66
C GLU A 18 -13.74 -3.37 -6.12
N LYS A 19 -13.30 -2.23 -6.63
CA LYS A 19 -12.90 -2.12 -8.05
C LYS A 19 -11.59 -2.84 -8.35
N VAL A 20 -10.62 -2.80 -7.45
CA VAL A 20 -9.34 -3.49 -7.62
C VAL A 20 -9.53 -5.01 -7.49
N ASN A 21 -10.32 -5.48 -6.52
CA ASN A 21 -10.62 -6.90 -6.37
C ASN A 21 -11.47 -7.46 -7.54
N ALA A 22 -12.16 -6.62 -8.29
CA ALA A 22 -12.88 -7.02 -9.49
C ALA A 22 -11.96 -7.26 -10.70
N ILE A 23 -10.69 -6.84 -10.65
CA ILE A 23 -9.71 -7.05 -11.72
C ILE A 23 -9.25 -8.52 -11.70
N PRO A 24 -9.35 -9.25 -12.82
CA PRO A 24 -8.92 -10.65 -12.88
C PRO A 24 -7.46 -10.82 -12.48
N GLY A 25 -7.20 -11.78 -11.60
CA GLY A 25 -5.85 -12.09 -11.10
C GLY A 25 -5.49 -11.40 -9.77
N VAL A 26 -6.29 -10.43 -9.32
CA VAL A 26 -6.14 -9.83 -7.99
C VAL A 26 -6.87 -10.69 -6.95
N GLY A 27 -6.18 -11.05 -5.87
CA GLY A 27 -6.74 -11.79 -4.75
C GLY A 27 -7.12 -10.91 -3.55
N ALA A 28 -6.32 -9.87 -3.33
CA ALA A 28 -6.56 -8.93 -2.23
C ALA A 28 -5.87 -7.58 -2.49
N VAL A 29 -6.38 -6.52 -1.87
CA VAL A 29 -5.81 -5.18 -1.95
C VAL A 29 -5.86 -4.47 -0.62
N LYS A 30 -4.78 -3.78 -0.26
CA LYS A 30 -4.76 -2.76 0.80
C LYS A 30 -4.67 -1.38 0.21
N VAL A 31 -5.49 -0.49 0.75
CA VAL A 31 -5.59 0.91 0.31
C VAL A 31 -5.00 1.80 1.40
N TYR A 32 -3.98 2.56 1.06
CA TYR A 32 -3.33 3.50 1.94
C TYR A 32 -3.42 4.92 1.40
N ARG A 33 -3.48 5.88 2.29
CA ARG A 33 -3.18 7.25 1.93
C ARG A 33 -1.69 7.32 1.60
N ALA A 34 -1.34 7.86 0.44
CA ALA A 34 0.06 8.04 0.09
C ALA A 34 0.68 9.22 0.86
N TRP A 35 1.93 9.05 1.29
CA TRP A 35 2.71 10.06 1.97
C TRP A 35 3.76 10.64 1.01
N ASN A 36 4.44 11.70 1.41
CA ASN A 36 5.35 12.45 0.55
C ASN A 36 6.38 11.60 -0.21
N SER A 37 6.94 10.56 0.41
CA SER A 37 7.95 9.69 -0.21
C SER A 37 7.36 8.52 -1.02
N ASP A 38 6.05 8.27 -0.94
CA ASP A 38 5.43 7.11 -1.57
C ASP A 38 5.15 7.30 -3.06
N ILE A 39 4.83 8.53 -3.48
CA ILE A 39 4.44 8.85 -4.86
C ILE A 39 5.17 10.11 -5.33
N ALA A 40 5.92 10.00 -6.44
CA ALA A 40 6.45 11.15 -7.17
C ALA A 40 5.51 11.48 -8.36
N PRO A 41 5.19 12.74 -8.65
CA PRO A 41 5.70 13.99 -8.08
C PRO A 41 4.98 14.49 -6.84
N ALA A 42 4.11 13.71 -6.21
CA ALA A 42 3.33 14.11 -5.04
C ALA A 42 4.18 14.31 -3.77
N SER A 43 5.47 14.06 -3.83
CA SER A 43 6.39 14.30 -2.72
C SER A 43 6.57 15.79 -2.49
N LEU A 44 6.30 16.22 -1.26
CA LEU A 44 6.54 17.58 -0.77
C LEU A 44 7.71 17.63 0.19
N LEU A 45 8.54 16.57 0.20
CA LEU A 45 9.70 16.49 1.07
C LEU A 45 10.74 17.55 0.65
N PRO A 46 11.06 18.52 1.50
CA PRO A 46 12.10 19.50 1.19
C PRO A 46 13.47 18.83 1.18
N PRO A 47 14.45 19.38 0.44
CA PRO A 47 15.82 18.91 0.45
C PRO A 47 16.40 18.86 1.87
N GLU A 48 17.33 17.94 2.10
CA GLU A 48 18.09 17.87 3.35
C GLU A 48 18.84 19.18 3.60
N GLY A 49 18.81 19.67 4.85
CA GLY A 49 19.46 20.92 5.25
C GLY A 49 18.67 22.19 4.94
N THR A 50 17.41 22.07 4.46
CA THR A 50 16.56 23.25 4.19
C THR A 50 16.31 24.08 5.47
N ASP A 51 16.16 23.46 6.61
CA ASP A 51 16.00 24.10 7.93
C ASP A 51 17.24 24.93 8.28
N ALA A 52 18.43 24.33 8.19
CA ALA A 52 19.68 25.00 8.46
C ALA A 52 19.93 26.18 7.49
N TRP A 53 19.54 26.03 6.22
CA TRP A 53 19.64 27.11 5.24
C TRP A 53 18.68 28.26 5.54
N LEU A 54 17.43 27.97 5.95
CA LEU A 54 16.45 28.99 6.34
C LEU A 54 16.95 29.86 7.49
N GLU A 55 17.71 29.29 8.44
CA GLU A 55 18.34 30.02 9.55
C GLU A 55 19.36 31.06 9.08
N THR A 56 19.99 30.87 7.92
CA THR A 56 21.00 31.77 7.39
C THR A 56 20.42 32.95 6.60
N LEU A 57 19.12 32.95 6.29
CA LEU A 57 18.50 33.99 5.47
C LEU A 57 18.21 35.26 6.29
N PRO A 58 18.82 36.40 5.96
CA PRO A 58 18.54 37.66 6.65
C PRO A 58 17.21 38.24 6.19
N GLY A 59 16.50 38.90 7.08
CA GLY A 59 15.31 39.70 6.76
C GLY A 59 14.01 38.93 6.61
N ILE A 60 13.97 37.66 6.91
CA ILE A 60 12.70 36.91 6.96
C ILE A 60 12.00 37.28 8.29
N PRO A 61 10.73 37.74 8.24
CA PRO A 61 9.94 37.94 9.46
C PRO A 61 9.83 36.65 10.28
N GLU A 62 9.91 36.76 11.59
CA GLU A 62 9.90 35.61 12.51
C GLU A 62 8.67 34.74 12.35
N GLU A 63 7.49 35.32 12.09
CA GLU A 63 6.25 34.57 11.81
C GLU A 63 6.35 33.69 10.57
N ILE A 64 6.99 34.17 9.50
CA ILE A 64 7.20 33.40 8.27
C ILE A 64 8.20 32.28 8.50
N LYS A 65 9.27 32.54 9.25
CA LYS A 65 10.26 31.55 9.63
C LYS A 65 9.62 30.39 10.40
N ASN A 66 8.89 30.71 11.46
CA ASN A 66 8.17 29.72 12.26
C ASN A 66 7.17 28.90 11.43
N TRP A 67 6.51 29.52 10.47
CA TRP A 67 5.62 28.80 9.55
C TRP A 67 6.39 27.85 8.64
N LEU A 68 7.51 28.27 8.04
CA LEU A 68 8.38 27.46 7.19
C LEU A 68 8.94 26.26 7.96
N ASP A 69 9.43 26.46 9.19
CA ASP A 69 9.94 25.41 10.06
C ASP A 69 8.86 24.38 10.38
N THR A 70 7.65 24.85 10.67
CA THR A 70 6.50 23.96 10.92
C THR A 70 6.18 23.11 9.68
N MET A 71 6.19 23.72 8.50
CA MET A 71 5.95 23.03 7.24
C MET A 71 7.08 22.03 6.91
N TYR A 72 8.32 22.42 7.15
CA TYR A 72 9.47 21.53 6.98
C TYR A 72 9.37 20.30 7.88
N LEU A 73 9.10 20.49 9.16
CA LEU A 73 8.94 19.39 10.11
C LEU A 73 7.78 18.48 9.73
N ALA A 74 6.65 19.03 9.30
CA ALA A 74 5.50 18.24 8.85
C ALA A 74 5.83 17.42 7.61
N ALA A 75 6.56 17.97 6.65
CA ALA A 75 7.00 17.29 5.43
C ALA A 75 8.04 16.20 5.74
N SER A 76 9.07 16.51 6.55
CA SER A 76 10.12 15.56 6.91
C SER A 76 9.58 14.37 7.72
N GLN A 77 8.54 14.58 8.52
CA GLN A 77 7.84 13.51 9.25
C GLN A 77 6.81 12.77 8.37
N SER A 78 6.77 13.03 7.06
CA SER A 78 5.80 12.44 6.12
C SER A 78 4.34 12.64 6.51
N LYS A 79 4.03 13.70 7.27
CA LYS A 79 2.67 14.07 7.67
C LYS A 79 1.97 14.95 6.64
N LEU A 80 2.75 15.66 5.82
CA LEU A 80 2.23 16.49 4.76
C LEU A 80 2.04 15.64 3.50
N THR A 81 0.87 15.74 2.86
CA THR A 81 0.56 15.03 1.62
C THR A 81 -0.11 15.95 0.63
N VAL A 82 0.01 15.62 -0.67
CA VAL A 82 -0.88 16.18 -1.69
C VAL A 82 -2.24 15.51 -1.57
N GLY A 83 -3.32 16.27 -1.64
CA GLY A 83 -4.68 15.71 -1.62
C GLY A 83 -4.92 14.79 -2.81
N GLY A 84 -5.71 13.73 -2.61
CA GLY A 84 -6.05 12.78 -3.67
C GLY A 84 -4.97 11.74 -3.99
N THR A 85 -3.90 11.61 -3.21
CA THR A 85 -2.86 10.61 -3.44
C THR A 85 -3.19 9.29 -2.74
N VAL A 86 -3.14 8.18 -3.48
CA VAL A 86 -3.51 6.83 -3.01
C VAL A 86 -2.41 5.84 -3.36
N LYS A 87 -2.05 5.01 -2.39
CA LYS A 87 -1.15 3.86 -2.57
C LYS A 87 -1.95 2.57 -2.43
N LEU A 88 -1.90 1.74 -3.45
CA LEU A 88 -2.51 0.41 -3.46
C LEU A 88 -1.41 -0.64 -3.35
N VAL A 89 -1.62 -1.62 -2.48
CA VAL A 89 -0.75 -2.80 -2.39
C VAL A 89 -1.61 -4.02 -2.67
N ILE A 90 -1.25 -4.82 -3.68
CA ILE A 90 -2.05 -5.95 -4.13
C ILE A 90 -1.34 -7.29 -3.89
N LEU A 91 -2.15 -8.33 -3.74
CA LEU A 91 -1.78 -9.74 -3.82
C LEU A 91 -2.42 -10.37 -5.07
N ASP A 92 -1.82 -11.41 -5.59
CA ASP A 92 -2.43 -12.18 -6.67
C ASP A 92 -3.57 -13.10 -6.17
N SER A 93 -4.22 -13.81 -7.09
CA SER A 93 -5.34 -14.71 -6.79
C SER A 93 -4.97 -15.89 -5.87
N THR A 94 -3.68 -16.18 -5.70
CA THR A 94 -3.16 -17.19 -4.77
C THR A 94 -2.76 -16.59 -3.41
N LEU A 95 -3.01 -15.28 -3.21
CA LEU A 95 -2.60 -14.50 -2.05
C LEU A 95 -1.06 -14.44 -1.88
N SER A 96 -0.35 -14.47 -3.00
CA SER A 96 1.10 -14.37 -3.08
C SER A 96 1.53 -13.05 -3.73
N LYS A 97 2.84 -12.84 -3.84
CA LYS A 97 3.40 -11.68 -4.54
C LYS A 97 2.95 -11.65 -5.99
N PRO A 98 2.33 -10.56 -6.48
CA PRO A 98 1.86 -10.46 -7.84
C PRO A 98 3.02 -10.32 -8.83
N SER A 99 2.80 -10.75 -10.07
CA SER A 99 3.73 -10.48 -11.16
C SER A 99 3.75 -8.98 -11.51
N SER A 100 4.86 -8.50 -12.08
CA SER A 100 4.96 -7.13 -12.58
C SER A 100 3.87 -6.80 -13.60
N THR A 101 3.52 -7.76 -14.46
CA THR A 101 2.46 -7.63 -15.45
C THR A 101 1.09 -7.39 -14.81
N LEU A 102 0.78 -8.09 -13.71
CA LEU A 102 -0.47 -7.85 -12.98
C LEU A 102 -0.48 -6.47 -12.32
N VAL A 103 0.64 -6.05 -11.72
CA VAL A 103 0.77 -4.70 -11.14
C VAL A 103 0.56 -3.63 -12.21
N GLU A 104 1.16 -3.77 -13.39
CA GLU A 104 1.00 -2.85 -14.52
C GLU A 104 -0.43 -2.83 -15.06
N LEU A 105 -1.09 -3.98 -15.14
CA LEU A 105 -2.49 -4.09 -15.54
C LEU A 105 -3.40 -3.32 -14.58
N VAL A 106 -3.23 -3.52 -13.28
CA VAL A 106 -4.00 -2.81 -12.26
C VAL A 106 -3.69 -1.32 -12.31
N GLN A 107 -2.42 -0.93 -12.42
CA GLN A 107 -2.01 0.47 -12.54
C GLN A 107 -2.68 1.15 -13.74
N THR A 108 -2.62 0.53 -14.92
CA THR A 108 -3.20 1.10 -16.15
C THR A 108 -4.72 1.16 -16.07
N THR A 109 -5.36 0.18 -15.42
CA THR A 109 -6.82 0.15 -15.26
C THR A 109 -7.31 1.21 -14.29
N ILE A 110 -6.60 1.41 -13.17
CA ILE A 110 -7.02 2.35 -12.12
C ILE A 110 -6.60 3.78 -12.46
N ASP A 111 -5.33 4.00 -12.76
CA ASP A 111 -4.77 5.33 -13.05
C ASP A 111 -3.55 5.18 -13.98
N PRO A 112 -3.71 5.40 -15.30
CA PRO A 112 -2.64 5.26 -16.27
C PRO A 112 -1.47 6.19 -15.94
N THR A 113 -0.26 5.66 -15.84
CA THR A 113 0.94 6.39 -15.37
C THR A 113 1.26 7.64 -16.20
N GLN A 114 0.99 7.61 -17.52
CA GLN A 114 1.27 8.74 -18.42
C GLN A 114 0.35 9.94 -18.16
N ASN A 115 -0.84 9.68 -17.62
CA ASN A 115 -1.89 10.69 -17.40
C ASN A 115 -2.41 10.59 -15.95
N ALA A 116 -1.49 10.38 -15.01
CA ALA A 116 -1.83 10.16 -13.61
C ALA A 116 -2.66 11.34 -13.04
N GLY A 117 -3.80 11.01 -12.48
CA GLY A 117 -4.73 11.97 -11.90
C GLY A 117 -5.69 12.66 -12.88
N GLU A 118 -5.62 12.37 -14.19
CA GLU A 118 -6.54 12.95 -15.19
C GLU A 118 -7.90 12.24 -15.26
N GLY A 119 -8.07 11.13 -14.53
CA GLY A 119 -9.33 10.38 -14.51
C GLY A 119 -9.60 9.59 -15.79
N LEU A 120 -8.54 9.18 -16.52
CA LEU A 120 -8.64 8.34 -17.72
C LEU A 120 -8.77 6.87 -17.41
N GLY A 121 -8.51 6.46 -16.15
CA GLY A 121 -8.79 5.13 -15.63
C GLY A 121 -10.06 5.10 -14.79
N LEU A 122 -10.12 4.16 -13.85
CA LEU A 122 -11.23 4.08 -12.90
C LEU A 122 -11.14 5.10 -11.77
N ALA A 123 -9.94 5.58 -11.45
CA ALA A 123 -9.74 6.58 -10.40
C ALA A 123 -10.37 7.93 -10.80
N PRO A 124 -10.96 8.66 -9.84
CA PRO A 124 -11.51 9.98 -10.11
C PRO A 124 -10.43 10.99 -10.49
N ILE A 125 -10.82 12.03 -11.21
CA ILE A 125 -9.98 13.21 -11.51
C ILE A 125 -9.40 13.77 -10.20
N GLY A 126 -8.10 14.04 -10.19
CA GLY A 126 -7.38 14.55 -9.04
C GLY A 126 -6.88 13.47 -8.09
N HIS A 127 -7.19 12.19 -8.34
CA HIS A 127 -6.62 11.07 -7.60
C HIS A 127 -5.41 10.51 -8.33
N VAL A 128 -4.23 10.74 -7.81
CA VAL A 128 -2.99 10.10 -8.27
C VAL A 128 -2.83 8.80 -7.52
N VAL A 129 -2.88 7.69 -8.26
CA VAL A 129 -2.83 6.35 -7.68
C VAL A 129 -1.54 5.64 -8.08
N LYS A 130 -0.89 5.01 -7.11
CA LYS A 130 0.27 4.17 -7.37
C LYS A 130 0.04 2.75 -6.83
N VAL A 131 0.25 1.77 -7.71
CA VAL A 131 0.04 0.36 -7.42
C VAL A 131 1.38 -0.32 -7.17
N TYR A 132 1.45 -1.12 -6.11
CA TYR A 132 2.60 -1.93 -5.73
C TYR A 132 2.16 -3.37 -5.50
N GLY A 133 3.04 -4.31 -5.78
CA GLY A 133 2.91 -5.68 -5.27
C GLY A 133 3.31 -5.73 -3.80
N ALA A 134 2.70 -6.62 -3.04
CA ALA A 134 3.19 -6.94 -1.71
C ALA A 134 4.56 -7.62 -1.78
N ASP A 135 5.44 -7.32 -0.85
CA ASP A 135 6.71 -8.02 -0.70
C ASP A 135 6.53 -9.27 0.15
N GLU A 136 7.26 -10.32 -0.21
CA GLU A 136 7.30 -11.57 0.54
C GLU A 136 8.40 -11.50 1.60
N GLU A 137 8.07 -11.91 2.81
CA GLU A 137 9.03 -12.09 3.89
C GLU A 137 9.16 -13.58 4.22
N VAL A 138 10.38 -14.10 4.14
CA VAL A 138 10.66 -15.50 4.48
C VAL A 138 10.86 -15.62 5.98
N ILE A 139 9.96 -16.33 6.64
CA ILE A 139 10.04 -16.61 8.08
C ILE A 139 10.58 -18.03 8.28
N ASN A 140 11.77 -18.14 8.84
CA ASN A 140 12.34 -19.40 9.24
C ASN A 140 11.84 -19.76 10.64
N LEU A 141 11.22 -20.93 10.75
CA LEU A 141 10.70 -21.42 12.03
C LEU A 141 11.60 -22.55 12.53
N ASP A 142 12.01 -22.46 13.78
CA ASP A 142 12.70 -23.51 14.51
C ASP A 142 11.93 -23.75 15.82
N PHE A 143 11.36 -24.94 15.98
CA PHE A 143 10.58 -25.30 17.16
C PHE A 143 10.73 -26.78 17.52
N ALA A 144 10.62 -27.08 18.81
CA ALA A 144 10.65 -28.45 19.32
C ALA A 144 9.23 -28.99 19.50
N VAL A 145 9.00 -30.20 19.03
CA VAL A 145 7.73 -30.92 19.24
C VAL A 145 7.92 -32.04 20.24
N TYR A 146 7.10 -32.04 21.28
CA TYR A 146 7.09 -33.08 22.30
C TYR A 146 5.91 -34.02 22.04
N CYS A 147 6.22 -35.25 21.57
CA CYS A 147 5.21 -36.25 21.31
C CYS A 147 4.71 -36.89 22.62
N ARG A 148 3.42 -37.22 22.68
CA ARG A 148 2.88 -38.02 23.80
C ARG A 148 3.42 -39.45 23.73
N ARG A 149 3.44 -40.12 24.89
CA ARG A 149 3.88 -41.51 24.99
C ARG A 149 3.11 -42.40 24.00
N GLY A 150 3.83 -43.09 23.12
CA GLY A 150 3.24 -43.98 22.11
C GLY A 150 3.11 -43.37 20.69
N LEU A 151 3.48 -42.10 20.50
CA LEU A 151 3.57 -41.47 19.19
C LEU A 151 5.03 -41.17 18.87
N ALA A 152 5.47 -41.52 17.67
CA ALA A 152 6.76 -41.10 17.13
C ALA A 152 6.67 -39.81 16.33
N TRP A 153 7.78 -39.18 16.05
CA TRP A 153 7.80 -37.95 15.23
C TRP A 153 7.23 -38.18 13.83
N GLU A 154 7.56 -39.33 13.24
CA GLU A 154 7.10 -39.74 11.91
C GLU A 154 5.57 -39.79 11.81
N ASP A 155 4.88 -40.07 12.93
CA ASP A 155 3.40 -40.13 12.97
C ASP A 155 2.75 -38.75 13.01
N VAL A 156 3.47 -37.70 13.42
CA VAL A 156 2.92 -36.38 13.70
C VAL A 156 3.52 -35.26 12.87
N CYS A 157 4.64 -35.49 12.17
CA CYS A 157 5.37 -34.44 11.46
C CYS A 157 4.54 -33.76 10.37
N ASP A 158 3.78 -34.53 9.58
CA ASP A 158 2.94 -33.98 8.53
C ASP A 158 1.79 -33.16 9.09
N ALA A 159 1.18 -33.61 10.18
CA ALA A 159 0.13 -32.88 10.85
C ALA A 159 0.64 -31.55 11.46
N ALA A 160 1.84 -31.59 12.08
CA ALA A 160 2.48 -30.38 12.61
C ALA A 160 2.84 -29.38 11.52
N ALA A 161 3.42 -29.85 10.41
CA ALA A 161 3.74 -29.02 9.25
C ALA A 161 2.46 -28.44 8.59
N GLY A 162 1.39 -29.24 8.52
CA GLY A 162 0.08 -28.82 8.05
C GLY A 162 -0.49 -27.70 8.89
N ALA A 163 -0.51 -27.86 10.22
CA ALA A 163 -1.02 -26.84 11.13
C ALA A 163 -0.29 -25.50 11.03
N VAL A 164 1.05 -25.53 10.85
CA VAL A 164 1.85 -24.31 10.62
C VAL A 164 1.47 -23.65 9.29
N LYS A 165 1.34 -24.42 8.21
CA LYS A 165 0.92 -23.88 6.89
C LYS A 165 -0.48 -23.29 6.94
N ASP A 166 -1.41 -23.93 7.63
CA ASP A 166 -2.78 -23.43 7.77
C ASP A 166 -2.82 -22.14 8.58
N TYR A 167 -2.03 -22.02 9.65
CA TYR A 167 -1.89 -20.78 10.40
C TYR A 167 -1.39 -19.61 9.53
N PHE A 168 -0.36 -19.83 8.71
CA PHE A 168 0.12 -18.79 7.80
C PHE A 168 -0.90 -18.45 6.71
N ARG A 169 -1.67 -19.43 6.24
CA ARG A 169 -2.77 -19.19 5.29
C ARG A 169 -3.87 -18.31 5.91
N GLU A 170 -4.26 -18.55 7.15
CA GLU A 170 -5.21 -17.71 7.88
C GLU A 170 -4.69 -16.28 8.05
N LEU A 171 -3.40 -16.11 8.41
CA LEU A 171 -2.77 -14.79 8.49
C LEU A 171 -2.82 -14.06 7.15
N THR A 172 -2.53 -14.74 6.06
CA THR A 172 -2.58 -14.15 4.72
C THR A 172 -4.01 -13.76 4.33
N GLN A 173 -5.01 -14.58 4.65
CA GLN A 173 -6.42 -14.24 4.42
C GLN A 173 -6.89 -13.05 5.24
N SER A 174 -6.35 -12.86 6.44
CA SER A 174 -6.65 -11.71 7.29
C SER A 174 -5.86 -10.45 6.90
N TRP A 175 -4.97 -10.55 5.91
CA TRP A 175 -4.13 -9.43 5.48
C TRP A 175 -4.94 -8.35 4.76
N ALA A 176 -6.04 -8.67 4.08
CA ALA A 176 -6.87 -7.75 3.28
C ALA A 176 -7.90 -6.99 4.12
#